data_fb59534b1a1627627eebefae29c11817
#
_entry.id   fb59534b1a1627627eebefae29c11817
#
_cell.length_a   1.000
_cell.length_b   1.000
_cell.length_c   1.000
_cell.angle_alpha   90.00
_cell.angle_beta   90.00
_cell.angle_gamma   90.00
#
_symmetry.space_group_name_H-M   'P 1'
#
loop_
_entity.id
_entity.type
_entity.pdbx_description
1 polymer ?
#
loop_
_entity_poly.entity_id
_entity_poly.type
_entity_poly.pdbx_seq_one_letter_code
_entity_poly.pdbx_strand_id
1 'polypeptide(L)'
;MSKEIKYGEDARKSLLNGVNKLADTVKVTLGPKGRNVVLDKQFGAPLITNDGVTIAKEIELDDPFENMGARLVKEVSTKTNDVAGDGTTTATVLAQSMIKEGVKNVAAGGDPMAIKRGMSKTVDKAVEELKKISSKVAGKEDIARVASISANDNEIGELISEAMEKVSSDGVITIEESKTSNTELTVVEGMQFDKGYVSPYMVTDTEKMEAVVDNPYILITDKKISNIQEILPLLENLMQQSGKLVIICDDIEQEALSTLILNKLRGVINVLAVKAPGYGDKRKAMLQDIAILTGGEVITSDLGLELKDVQIEQLGRARQIKADKEHTIIVDGSGDKQQIADRIGQLKAQITEEKSEYEKEQLHERLAKIAGGVAVIGVGAATEVEMKDKKLRIEDALSATKAAVEEGIVAGGGTAFVNILPEVEKFVSGLQKEEKLGGNIVLRALQEPVRQIAINAGLEPAVILEKVKASPVGVGFDAGKEEYVDMKKAGIVDPTKVSRSALQNAASVAAMILTTESIVTDKKEEKACNCGGHETPDMSGMY
;
A
#
# COMPACT_ATOMS: atom_id res chain seq x y z
N MET A 1 -14.15 31.67 8.61
CA MET A 1 -12.71 31.89 8.33
C MET A 1 -12.57 32.62 7.01
N SER A 2 -11.72 33.63 6.94
CA SER A 2 -11.43 34.34 5.68
C SER A 2 -10.52 33.47 4.81
N LYS A 3 -10.72 33.55 3.47
CA LYS A 3 -9.90 32.80 2.50
C LYS A 3 -8.82 33.71 1.91
N GLU A 4 -7.69 33.13 1.60
CA GLU A 4 -6.63 33.73 0.81
C GLU A 4 -6.56 33.00 -0.53
N ILE A 5 -6.42 33.78 -1.63
CA ILE A 5 -6.49 33.24 -2.99
C ILE A 5 -5.28 33.73 -3.78
N LYS A 6 -4.60 32.79 -4.49
CA LYS A 6 -3.61 33.11 -5.51
C LYS A 6 -4.11 32.68 -6.88
N TYR A 7 -3.70 33.37 -7.92
CA TYR A 7 -4.14 33.15 -9.30
C TYR A 7 -2.97 32.96 -10.25
N GLY A 8 -3.22 32.36 -11.39
CA GLY A 8 -2.35 32.30 -12.55
C GLY A 8 -0.97 31.75 -12.26
N GLU A 9 0.04 32.50 -12.62
CA GLU A 9 1.45 32.13 -12.46
C GLU A 9 1.87 32.00 -11.00
N ASP A 10 1.40 32.90 -10.12
CA ASP A 10 1.75 32.87 -8.69
C ASP A 10 1.20 31.61 -8.01
N ALA A 11 -0.01 31.18 -8.40
CA ALA A 11 -0.59 29.95 -7.94
C ALA A 11 0.27 28.75 -8.35
N ARG A 12 0.58 28.63 -9.64
CA ARG A 12 1.40 27.52 -10.17
C ARG A 12 2.82 27.52 -9.61
N LYS A 13 3.43 28.69 -9.39
CA LYS A 13 4.76 28.80 -8.78
C LYS A 13 4.78 28.34 -7.33
N SER A 14 3.76 28.70 -6.54
CA SER A 14 3.64 28.22 -5.15
C SER A 14 3.46 26.71 -5.09
N LEU A 15 2.60 26.14 -5.96
CA LEU A 15 2.45 24.69 -6.06
C LEU A 15 3.76 24.00 -6.45
N LEU A 16 4.47 24.51 -7.48
CA LEU A 16 5.75 23.96 -7.93
C LEU A 16 6.82 23.98 -6.83
N ASN A 17 6.88 25.05 -6.02
CA ASN A 17 7.81 25.11 -4.90
C ASN A 17 7.54 24.01 -3.88
N GLY A 18 6.27 23.78 -3.53
CA GLY A 18 5.88 22.69 -2.63
C GLY A 18 6.21 21.30 -3.22
N VAL A 19 5.91 21.08 -4.50
CA VAL A 19 6.30 19.88 -5.24
C VAL A 19 7.80 19.63 -5.15
N ASN A 20 8.61 20.66 -5.41
CA ASN A 20 10.06 20.54 -5.39
C ASN A 20 10.58 20.20 -3.98
N LYS A 21 10.11 20.87 -2.94
CA LYS A 21 10.53 20.60 -1.56
C LYS A 21 10.30 19.15 -1.17
N LEU A 22 9.13 18.61 -1.46
CA LEU A 22 8.84 17.21 -1.18
C LEU A 22 9.67 16.27 -2.07
N ALA A 23 9.63 16.46 -3.39
CA ALA A 23 10.30 15.56 -4.33
C ALA A 23 11.82 15.56 -4.17
N ASP A 24 12.45 16.72 -3.88
CA ASP A 24 13.89 16.81 -3.64
C ASP A 24 14.32 16.07 -2.37
N THR A 25 13.45 15.97 -1.38
CA THR A 25 13.69 15.19 -0.15
C THR A 25 13.55 13.68 -0.44
N VAL A 26 12.56 13.28 -1.24
CA VAL A 26 12.31 11.85 -1.53
C VAL A 26 13.30 11.28 -2.54
N LYS A 27 13.63 11.99 -3.62
CA LYS A 27 14.44 11.46 -4.75
C LYS A 27 15.87 11.05 -4.39
N VAL A 28 16.41 11.53 -3.25
CA VAL A 28 17.76 11.15 -2.79
C VAL A 28 17.86 9.68 -2.38
N THR A 29 16.72 9.02 -2.17
CA THR A 29 16.65 7.61 -1.80
C THR A 29 16.68 6.66 -3.00
N LEU A 30 16.53 7.17 -4.24
CA LEU A 30 16.36 6.35 -5.43
C LEU A 30 17.65 5.61 -5.83
N GLY A 31 17.53 4.30 -6.06
CA GLY A 31 18.59 3.45 -6.59
C GLY A 31 19.57 2.90 -5.55
N PRO A 32 20.53 2.04 -5.97
CA PRO A 32 21.38 1.29 -5.04
C PRO A 32 22.37 2.16 -4.26
N LYS A 33 22.66 3.39 -4.70
CA LYS A 33 23.44 4.40 -3.99
C LYS A 33 22.57 5.51 -3.39
N GLY A 34 21.24 5.26 -3.28
CA GLY A 34 20.32 6.12 -2.57
C GLY A 34 20.69 6.25 -1.09
N ARG A 35 20.31 7.38 -0.49
CA ARG A 35 20.63 7.71 0.90
C ARG A 35 19.38 7.75 1.75
N ASN A 36 19.54 7.46 3.03
CA ASN A 36 18.44 7.54 3.99
C ASN A 36 18.10 9.01 4.32
N VAL A 37 16.85 9.21 4.69
CA VAL A 37 16.34 10.46 5.26
C VAL A 37 16.04 10.22 6.75
N VAL A 38 16.34 11.20 7.58
CA VAL A 38 16.03 11.18 9.01
C VAL A 38 14.75 11.98 9.23
N LEU A 39 13.74 11.35 9.80
CA LEU A 39 12.45 11.96 10.12
C LEU A 39 12.35 12.13 11.63
N ASP A 40 12.08 13.35 12.07
CA ASP A 40 11.82 13.64 13.47
C ASP A 40 10.44 13.10 13.88
N LYS A 41 10.35 12.54 15.06
CA LYS A 41 9.08 12.05 15.64
C LYS A 41 8.80 12.82 16.92
N GLN A 42 7.57 13.28 17.08
CA GLN A 42 7.14 13.98 18.30
C GLN A 42 7.35 13.15 19.58
N PHE A 43 7.30 11.83 19.45
CA PHE A 43 7.53 10.88 20.53
C PHE A 43 8.42 9.73 20.03
N GLY A 44 9.44 9.37 20.80
CA GLY A 44 10.37 8.28 20.48
C GLY A 44 11.64 8.72 19.76
N ALA A 45 12.36 7.77 19.19
CA ALA A 45 13.58 8.03 18.43
C ALA A 45 13.24 8.51 17.00
N PRO A 46 14.08 9.36 16.37
CA PRO A 46 13.94 9.70 14.97
C PRO A 46 13.91 8.44 14.09
N LEU A 47 13.07 8.45 13.07
CA LEU A 47 13.01 7.36 12.09
C LEU A 47 14.04 7.62 10.98
N ILE A 48 14.87 6.62 10.70
CA ILE A 48 15.81 6.63 9.57
C ILE A 48 15.27 5.68 8.53
N THR A 49 14.96 6.18 7.34
CA THR A 49 14.35 5.37 6.28
C THR A 49 14.75 5.86 4.88
N ASN A 50 14.68 4.96 3.92
CA ASN A 50 14.77 5.25 2.47
C ASN A 50 13.45 5.02 1.75
N ASP A 51 12.39 4.61 2.45
CA ASP A 51 11.08 4.45 1.85
C ASP A 51 10.44 5.79 1.48
N GLY A 52 10.14 5.93 0.17
CA GLY A 52 9.63 7.17 -0.40
C GLY A 52 8.24 7.56 0.11
N VAL A 53 7.34 6.61 0.36
CA VAL A 53 6.00 6.93 0.83
C VAL A 53 6.00 7.38 2.29
N THR A 54 6.80 6.74 3.14
CA THR A 54 6.96 7.14 4.54
C THR A 54 7.54 8.55 4.64
N ILE A 55 8.58 8.85 3.84
CA ILE A 55 9.15 10.21 3.80
C ILE A 55 8.11 11.22 3.32
N ALA A 56 7.39 10.91 2.23
CA ALA A 56 6.39 11.83 1.68
C ALA A 56 5.24 12.11 2.67
N LYS A 57 4.82 11.13 3.45
CA LYS A 57 3.75 11.27 4.46
C LYS A 57 4.10 12.25 5.57
N GLU A 58 5.36 12.31 5.98
CA GLU A 58 5.82 13.16 7.10
C GLU A 58 6.06 14.62 6.68
N ILE A 59 6.17 14.92 5.38
CA ILE A 59 6.45 16.28 4.93
C ILE A 59 5.20 17.15 5.00
N GLU A 60 5.26 18.18 5.84
CA GLU A 60 4.32 19.29 5.92
C GLU A 60 5.08 20.62 5.86
N LEU A 61 4.54 21.58 5.09
CA LEU A 61 5.18 22.88 4.87
C LEU A 61 4.39 23.98 5.57
N ASP A 62 5.11 24.97 6.11
CA ASP A 62 4.52 26.10 6.82
C ASP A 62 3.67 27.02 5.94
N ASP A 63 4.09 27.23 4.68
CA ASP A 63 3.30 27.97 3.69
C ASP A 63 2.15 27.10 3.19
N PRO A 64 0.88 27.47 3.44
CA PRO A 64 -0.26 26.66 3.06
C PRO A 64 -0.41 26.48 1.54
N PHE A 65 0.05 27.41 0.73
CA PHE A 65 0.01 27.32 -0.73
C PHE A 65 1.08 26.33 -1.26
N GLU A 66 2.29 26.38 -0.72
CA GLU A 66 3.32 25.41 -1.05
C GLU A 66 2.94 24.02 -0.53
N ASN A 67 2.34 23.95 0.67
CA ASN A 67 1.88 22.69 1.26
C ASN A 67 0.82 21.99 0.40
N MET A 68 -0.03 22.72 -0.33
CA MET A 68 -0.95 22.11 -1.30
C MET A 68 -0.18 21.38 -2.41
N GLY A 69 0.89 21.97 -2.93
CA GLY A 69 1.75 21.33 -3.93
C GLY A 69 2.42 20.05 -3.40
N ALA A 70 2.95 20.12 -2.18
CA ALA A 70 3.51 18.95 -1.49
C ALA A 70 2.47 17.85 -1.29
N ARG A 71 1.26 18.19 -0.81
CA ARG A 71 0.16 17.23 -0.60
C ARG A 71 -0.28 16.53 -1.88
N LEU A 72 -0.30 17.21 -3.02
CA LEU A 72 -0.64 16.61 -4.31
C LEU A 72 0.41 15.56 -4.74
N VAL A 73 1.70 15.81 -4.54
CA VAL A 73 2.75 14.81 -4.82
C VAL A 73 2.78 13.70 -3.77
N LYS A 74 2.48 14.01 -2.52
CA LYS A 74 2.24 13.00 -1.47
C LYS A 74 1.15 12.00 -1.90
N GLU A 75 0.07 12.48 -2.54
CA GLU A 75 -0.97 11.61 -3.07
C GLU A 75 -0.45 10.70 -4.19
N VAL A 76 0.47 11.17 -5.05
CA VAL A 76 1.11 10.31 -6.08
C VAL A 76 1.84 9.13 -5.43
N SER A 77 2.66 9.39 -4.41
CA SER A 77 3.37 8.34 -3.67
C SER A 77 2.40 7.36 -3.02
N THR A 78 1.40 7.88 -2.29
CA THR A 78 0.41 7.04 -1.58
C THR A 78 -0.39 6.17 -2.55
N LYS A 79 -0.93 6.73 -3.63
CA LYS A 79 -1.67 5.96 -4.64
C LYS A 79 -0.82 4.90 -5.34
N THR A 80 0.45 5.19 -5.57
CA THR A 80 1.37 4.20 -6.16
C THR A 80 1.63 3.07 -5.20
N ASN A 81 1.83 3.37 -3.92
CA ASN A 81 1.95 2.37 -2.86
C ASN A 81 0.69 1.50 -2.75
N ASP A 82 -0.49 2.09 -2.70
CA ASP A 82 -1.78 1.38 -2.57
C ASP A 82 -2.02 0.38 -3.72
N VAL A 83 -1.58 0.71 -4.95
CA VAL A 83 -1.81 -0.12 -6.14
C VAL A 83 -0.72 -1.14 -6.39
N ALA A 84 0.53 -0.78 -6.15
CA ALA A 84 1.69 -1.57 -6.54
C ALA A 84 2.65 -1.93 -5.40
N GLY A 85 2.51 -1.29 -4.24
CA GLY A 85 3.29 -1.51 -3.03
C GLY A 85 4.75 -1.07 -3.11
N ASP A 86 5.20 -0.55 -4.27
CA ASP A 86 6.57 -0.09 -4.53
C ASP A 86 6.54 1.00 -5.60
N GLY A 87 7.70 1.58 -5.93
CA GLY A 87 7.87 2.60 -6.99
C GLY A 87 7.44 4.01 -6.59
N THR A 88 7.23 4.28 -5.32
CA THR A 88 6.77 5.56 -4.77
C THR A 88 7.75 6.71 -5.07
N THR A 89 9.05 6.44 -4.94
CA THR A 89 10.12 7.38 -5.28
C THR A 89 10.18 7.66 -6.78
N THR A 90 10.06 6.62 -7.61
CA THR A 90 10.01 6.76 -9.09
C THR A 90 8.81 7.60 -9.52
N ALA A 91 7.64 7.37 -8.95
CA ALA A 91 6.42 8.14 -9.21
C ALA A 91 6.60 9.63 -8.85
N THR A 92 7.23 9.90 -7.72
CA THR A 92 7.55 11.27 -7.26
C THR A 92 8.50 11.98 -8.23
N VAL A 93 9.55 11.31 -8.69
CA VAL A 93 10.51 11.85 -9.67
C VAL A 93 9.84 12.15 -11.00
N LEU A 94 9.01 11.23 -11.51
CA LEU A 94 8.23 11.42 -12.73
C LEU A 94 7.27 12.61 -12.61
N ALA A 95 6.53 12.71 -11.49
CA ALA A 95 5.60 13.80 -11.24
C ALA A 95 6.32 15.15 -11.18
N GLN A 96 7.43 15.25 -10.45
CA GLN A 96 8.24 16.47 -10.39
C GLN A 96 8.69 16.91 -11.77
N SER A 97 9.21 15.99 -12.58
CA SER A 97 9.67 16.30 -13.93
C SER A 97 8.54 16.79 -14.82
N MET A 98 7.39 16.10 -14.84
CA MET A 98 6.23 16.48 -15.63
C MET A 98 5.69 17.86 -15.23
N ILE A 99 5.58 18.13 -13.93
CA ILE A 99 5.08 19.41 -13.42
C ILE A 99 6.07 20.52 -13.76
N LYS A 100 7.37 20.32 -13.54
CA LYS A 100 8.39 21.32 -13.80
C LYS A 100 8.46 21.72 -15.27
N GLU A 101 8.44 20.75 -16.17
CA GLU A 101 8.46 21.01 -17.63
C GLU A 101 7.08 21.55 -18.10
N GLY A 102 5.98 21.05 -17.53
CA GLY A 102 4.64 21.50 -17.86
C GLY A 102 4.40 22.96 -17.49
N VAL A 103 4.78 23.39 -16.29
CA VAL A 103 4.64 24.78 -15.83
C VAL A 103 5.42 25.75 -16.76
N LYS A 104 6.62 25.37 -17.23
CA LYS A 104 7.37 26.17 -18.21
C LYS A 104 6.62 26.36 -19.53
N ASN A 105 5.99 25.26 -20.04
CA ASN A 105 5.24 25.30 -21.29
C ASN A 105 3.96 26.13 -21.16
N VAL A 106 3.24 26.02 -20.02
CA VAL A 106 2.06 26.85 -19.73
C VAL A 106 2.43 28.31 -19.59
N ALA A 107 3.51 28.64 -18.87
CA ALA A 107 4.02 30.01 -18.74
C ALA A 107 4.44 30.60 -20.10
N ALA A 108 4.91 29.77 -21.03
CA ALA A 108 5.22 30.18 -22.40
C ALA A 108 3.96 30.35 -23.31
N GLY A 109 2.74 30.20 -22.77
CA GLY A 109 1.48 30.41 -23.48
C GLY A 109 0.89 29.15 -24.11
N GLY A 110 1.36 27.95 -23.74
CA GLY A 110 0.75 26.67 -24.17
C GLY A 110 -0.63 26.47 -23.53
N ASP A 111 -1.61 25.97 -24.30
CA ASP A 111 -2.95 25.64 -23.78
C ASP A 111 -2.87 24.46 -22.78
N PRO A 112 -3.19 24.68 -21.47
CA PRO A 112 -3.09 23.64 -20.46
C PRO A 112 -3.97 22.42 -20.75
N MET A 113 -5.14 22.63 -21.37
CA MET A 113 -6.05 21.54 -21.70
C MET A 113 -5.57 20.68 -22.86
N ALA A 114 -4.93 21.30 -23.87
CA ALA A 114 -4.29 20.56 -24.96
C ALA A 114 -3.05 19.80 -24.47
N ILE A 115 -2.22 20.43 -23.60
CA ILE A 115 -1.09 19.78 -22.94
C ILE A 115 -1.57 18.55 -22.16
N LYS A 116 -2.62 18.68 -21.31
CA LYS A 116 -3.21 17.57 -20.56
C LYS A 116 -3.62 16.42 -21.48
N ARG A 117 -4.36 16.71 -22.60
CA ARG A 117 -4.76 15.68 -23.57
C ARG A 117 -3.55 14.99 -24.20
N GLY A 118 -2.52 15.75 -24.57
CA GLY A 118 -1.28 15.22 -25.13
C GLY A 118 -0.52 14.34 -24.16
N MET A 119 -0.44 14.75 -22.88
CA MET A 119 0.16 13.93 -21.80
C MET A 119 -0.60 12.61 -21.65
N SER A 120 -1.94 12.65 -21.53
CA SER A 120 -2.74 11.43 -21.35
C SER A 120 -2.52 10.44 -22.48
N LYS A 121 -2.67 10.87 -23.75
CA LYS A 121 -2.46 10.01 -24.92
C LYS A 121 -1.05 9.40 -24.95
N THR A 122 -0.05 10.17 -24.56
CA THR A 122 1.35 9.72 -24.57
C THR A 122 1.62 8.73 -23.45
N VAL A 123 1.02 8.92 -22.26
CA VAL A 123 1.12 7.97 -21.15
C VAL A 123 0.43 6.66 -21.50
N ASP A 124 -0.76 6.70 -22.13
CA ASP A 124 -1.46 5.50 -22.58
C ASP A 124 -0.58 4.70 -23.57
N LYS A 125 0.07 5.40 -24.50
CA LYS A 125 1.01 4.78 -25.43
C LYS A 125 2.24 4.21 -24.74
N ALA A 126 2.84 4.94 -23.80
CA ALA A 126 3.99 4.47 -23.02
C ALA A 126 3.64 3.21 -22.21
N VAL A 127 2.44 3.15 -21.61
CA VAL A 127 1.95 1.97 -20.89
C VAL A 127 1.77 0.77 -21.83
N GLU A 128 1.23 1.00 -23.03
CA GLU A 128 1.12 -0.06 -24.05
C GLU A 128 2.50 -0.64 -24.40
N GLU A 129 3.50 0.21 -24.63
CA GLU A 129 4.86 -0.21 -24.97
C GLU A 129 5.55 -0.91 -23.79
N LEU A 130 5.36 -0.44 -22.54
CA LEU A 130 5.86 -1.12 -21.33
C LEU A 130 5.31 -2.56 -21.23
N LYS A 131 4.01 -2.74 -21.50
CA LYS A 131 3.39 -4.08 -21.51
C LYS A 131 3.95 -4.99 -22.60
N LYS A 132 4.33 -4.44 -23.78
CA LYS A 132 4.94 -5.23 -24.87
C LYS A 132 6.34 -5.75 -24.53
N ILE A 133 7.15 -4.98 -23.80
CA ILE A 133 8.50 -5.39 -23.39
C ILE A 133 8.52 -6.18 -22.08
N SER A 134 7.36 -6.32 -21.42
CA SER A 134 7.20 -7.12 -20.22
C SER A 134 7.42 -8.61 -20.50
N SER A 135 8.06 -9.30 -19.57
CA SER A 135 8.20 -10.76 -19.58
C SER A 135 7.56 -11.35 -18.32
N LYS A 136 6.92 -12.50 -18.47
CA LYS A 136 6.32 -13.21 -17.32
C LYS A 136 7.41 -13.68 -16.37
N VAL A 137 7.12 -13.67 -15.09
CA VAL A 137 7.96 -14.26 -14.05
C VAL A 137 7.97 -15.77 -14.21
N ALA A 138 9.14 -16.38 -14.36
CA ALA A 138 9.31 -17.79 -14.64
C ALA A 138 9.96 -18.52 -13.45
N GLY A 139 9.22 -18.62 -12.33
CA GLY A 139 9.61 -19.47 -11.21
C GLY A 139 10.38 -18.76 -10.09
N LYS A 140 10.95 -19.56 -9.18
CA LYS A 140 11.54 -19.15 -7.91
C LYS A 140 12.68 -18.13 -8.04
N GLU A 141 13.55 -18.32 -9.03
CA GLU A 141 14.71 -17.43 -9.21
C GLU A 141 14.31 -16.01 -9.60
N ASP A 142 13.32 -15.84 -10.46
CA ASP A 142 12.84 -14.51 -10.85
C ASP A 142 12.13 -13.82 -9.68
N ILE A 143 11.37 -14.57 -8.88
CA ILE A 143 10.73 -14.09 -7.65
C ILE A 143 11.80 -13.58 -6.68
N ALA A 144 12.83 -14.38 -6.43
CA ALA A 144 13.93 -14.01 -5.54
C ALA A 144 14.66 -12.74 -6.03
N ARG A 145 14.89 -12.61 -7.36
CA ARG A 145 15.52 -11.42 -7.96
C ARG A 145 14.68 -10.16 -7.75
N VAL A 146 13.36 -10.22 -8.03
CA VAL A 146 12.47 -9.08 -7.81
C VAL A 146 12.48 -8.65 -6.35
N ALA A 147 12.32 -9.61 -5.43
CA ALA A 147 12.30 -9.33 -4.01
C ALA A 147 13.65 -8.78 -3.51
N SER A 148 14.78 -9.33 -3.97
CA SER A 148 16.13 -8.85 -3.61
C SER A 148 16.38 -7.41 -4.06
N ILE A 149 15.94 -7.04 -5.26
CA ILE A 149 16.09 -5.67 -5.78
C ILE A 149 15.23 -4.69 -4.97
N SER A 150 13.97 -5.02 -4.72
CA SER A 150 13.07 -4.15 -3.96
C SER A 150 13.54 -3.97 -2.50
N ALA A 151 13.94 -5.05 -1.83
CA ALA A 151 14.49 -4.99 -0.48
C ALA A 151 15.93 -4.43 -0.40
N ASN A 152 16.65 -4.37 -1.52
CA ASN A 152 18.11 -4.17 -1.56
C ASN A 152 18.87 -5.14 -0.64
N ASP A 153 18.41 -6.41 -0.59
CA ASP A 153 18.90 -7.47 0.30
C ASP A 153 18.58 -8.85 -0.28
N ASN A 154 19.62 -9.66 -0.52
CA ASN A 154 19.47 -10.98 -1.12
C ASN A 154 18.84 -12.00 -0.15
N GLU A 155 19.10 -11.89 1.16
CA GLU A 155 18.53 -12.79 2.16
C GLU A 155 17.02 -12.61 2.25
N ILE A 156 16.55 -11.36 2.19
CA ILE A 156 15.12 -11.05 2.13
C ILE A 156 14.50 -11.61 0.85
N GLY A 157 15.20 -11.50 -0.29
CA GLY A 157 14.74 -12.03 -1.56
C GLY A 157 14.54 -13.54 -1.55
N GLU A 158 15.49 -14.29 -1.01
CA GLU A 158 15.41 -15.75 -0.86
C GLU A 158 14.26 -16.13 0.09
N LEU A 159 14.12 -15.42 1.21
CA LEU A 159 13.07 -15.65 2.20
C LEU A 159 11.65 -15.49 1.61
N ILE A 160 11.42 -14.41 0.84
CA ILE A 160 10.14 -14.15 0.18
C ILE A 160 9.86 -15.21 -0.88
N SER A 161 10.86 -15.59 -1.66
CA SER A 161 10.72 -16.63 -2.68
C SER A 161 10.38 -17.99 -2.07
N GLU A 162 11.00 -18.34 -0.93
CA GLU A 162 10.67 -19.55 -0.18
C GLU A 162 9.25 -19.48 0.42
N ALA A 163 8.85 -18.31 0.95
CA ALA A 163 7.50 -18.11 1.46
C ALA A 163 6.45 -18.33 0.38
N MET A 164 6.63 -17.73 -0.80
CA MET A 164 5.71 -17.89 -1.93
C MET A 164 5.63 -19.31 -2.47
N GLU A 165 6.73 -20.06 -2.43
CA GLU A 165 6.75 -21.48 -2.82
C GLU A 165 5.95 -22.35 -1.85
N LYS A 166 6.07 -22.07 -0.54
CA LYS A 166 5.41 -22.86 0.52
C LYS A 166 3.90 -22.68 0.58
N VAL A 167 3.41 -21.47 0.29
CA VAL A 167 1.97 -21.15 0.40
C VAL A 167 1.22 -21.20 -0.93
N SER A 168 1.85 -21.62 -2.03
CA SER A 168 1.30 -21.57 -3.38
C SER A 168 0.96 -20.17 -3.91
N SER A 169 0.48 -20.07 -5.17
CA SER A 169 0.15 -18.77 -5.81
C SER A 169 -0.93 -17.96 -5.10
N ASP A 170 -1.86 -18.64 -4.42
CA ASP A 170 -3.02 -18.05 -3.77
C ASP A 170 -2.85 -17.93 -2.25
N GLY A 171 -1.68 -18.33 -1.74
CA GLY A 171 -1.39 -18.31 -0.32
C GLY A 171 -1.07 -16.91 0.20
N VAL A 172 -1.29 -16.71 1.48
CA VAL A 172 -1.10 -15.43 2.15
C VAL A 172 0.25 -15.38 2.85
N ILE A 173 0.94 -14.27 2.71
CA ILE A 173 2.18 -13.99 3.45
C ILE A 173 1.92 -12.79 4.34
N THR A 174 2.14 -12.96 5.65
CA THR A 174 2.06 -11.90 6.65
C THR A 174 3.43 -11.62 7.24
N ILE A 175 3.63 -10.38 7.68
CA ILE A 175 4.89 -9.94 8.28
C ILE A 175 4.59 -9.49 9.71
N GLU A 176 5.32 -10.07 10.65
CA GLU A 176 5.17 -9.81 12.09
C GLU A 176 6.51 -9.45 12.72
N GLU A 177 6.47 -8.81 13.88
CA GLU A 177 7.67 -8.55 14.65
C GLU A 177 8.04 -9.79 15.46
N SER A 178 9.28 -10.27 15.28
CA SER A 178 9.81 -11.37 16.07
C SER A 178 10.29 -10.87 17.44
N LYS A 179 10.20 -11.75 18.44
CA LYS A 179 10.80 -11.52 19.76
C LYS A 179 12.29 -11.86 19.79
N THR A 180 12.79 -12.48 18.71
CA THR A 180 14.19 -12.86 18.54
C THR A 180 14.92 -11.89 17.62
N SER A 181 16.25 -11.91 17.62
CA SER A 181 17.06 -11.12 16.69
C SER A 181 17.07 -11.67 15.26
N ASN A 182 16.59 -12.90 15.05
CA ASN A 182 16.62 -13.56 13.76
C ASN A 182 15.30 -13.37 13.00
N THR A 183 15.40 -13.24 11.69
CA THR A 183 14.24 -13.28 10.81
C THR A 183 13.94 -14.73 10.43
N GLU A 184 12.72 -15.18 10.64
CA GLU A 184 12.31 -16.58 10.45
C GLU A 184 11.04 -16.66 9.62
N LEU A 185 10.96 -17.72 8.79
CA LEU A 185 9.76 -18.06 8.03
C LEU A 185 9.05 -19.26 8.66
N THR A 186 7.81 -19.06 9.07
CA THR A 186 6.95 -20.12 9.59
C THR A 186 5.69 -20.22 8.75
N VAL A 187 5.27 -21.44 8.39
CA VAL A 187 3.97 -21.65 7.73
C VAL A 187 3.00 -22.19 8.77
N VAL A 188 1.87 -21.54 8.90
CA VAL A 188 0.81 -21.86 9.86
C VAL A 188 -0.53 -22.06 9.16
N GLU A 189 -1.46 -22.70 9.84
CA GLU A 189 -2.82 -22.84 9.36
C GLU A 189 -3.52 -21.48 9.41
N GLY A 190 -4.23 -21.14 8.34
CA GLY A 190 -4.88 -19.84 8.25
C GLY A 190 -5.55 -19.64 6.89
N MET A 191 -6.29 -18.55 6.78
CA MET A 191 -6.93 -18.18 5.52
C MET A 191 -7.15 -16.69 5.39
N GLN A 192 -7.24 -16.22 4.14
CA GLN A 192 -7.71 -14.88 3.81
C GLN A 192 -9.07 -14.93 3.13
N PHE A 193 -9.92 -13.94 3.40
CA PHE A 193 -11.15 -13.73 2.65
C PHE A 193 -11.37 -12.25 2.31
N ASP A 194 -12.11 -12.00 1.22
CA ASP A 194 -12.26 -10.70 0.57
C ASP A 194 -13.40 -9.87 1.20
N LYS A 195 -13.31 -9.65 2.50
CA LYS A 195 -14.14 -8.72 3.27
C LYS A 195 -13.31 -8.18 4.43
N GLY A 196 -13.35 -6.88 4.62
CA GLY A 196 -12.63 -6.19 5.68
C GLY A 196 -13.53 -5.72 6.82
N TYR A 197 -13.02 -4.81 7.62
CA TYR A 197 -13.73 -4.26 8.78
C TYR A 197 -15.00 -3.49 8.38
N VAL A 198 -16.00 -3.52 9.27
CA VAL A 198 -17.27 -2.82 9.06
C VAL A 198 -17.11 -1.29 9.14
N SER A 199 -16.16 -0.81 9.94
CA SER A 199 -15.93 0.63 10.15
C SER A 199 -14.46 0.97 10.31
N PRO A 200 -13.98 2.08 9.69
CA PRO A 200 -12.61 2.58 9.88
C PRO A 200 -12.25 2.90 11.33
N TYR A 201 -13.23 3.19 12.20
CA TYR A 201 -13.00 3.42 13.64
C TYR A 201 -12.58 2.15 14.40
N MET A 202 -12.56 0.99 13.74
CA MET A 202 -12.11 -0.27 14.32
C MET A 202 -10.64 -0.57 14.08
N VAL A 203 -9.92 0.27 13.32
CA VAL A 203 -8.48 0.12 13.08
C VAL A 203 -7.67 0.26 14.38
N THR A 204 -6.56 -0.43 14.43
CA THR A 204 -5.56 -0.34 15.51
C THR A 204 -4.31 0.40 15.05
N ASP A 205 -4.01 0.30 13.76
CA ASP A 205 -2.95 1.04 13.08
C ASP A 205 -3.59 2.04 12.10
N THR A 206 -3.57 3.31 12.46
CA THR A 206 -4.17 4.38 11.65
C THR A 206 -3.31 4.79 10.45
N GLU A 207 -2.01 4.48 10.46
CA GLU A 207 -1.11 4.79 9.34
C GLU A 207 -1.34 3.81 8.19
N LYS A 208 -1.50 2.52 8.51
CA LYS A 208 -1.79 1.45 7.54
C LYS A 208 -3.28 1.22 7.32
N MET A 209 -4.15 1.85 8.11
CA MET A 209 -5.59 1.59 8.12
C MET A 209 -5.91 0.10 8.33
N GLU A 210 -5.18 -0.56 9.22
CA GLU A 210 -5.33 -1.97 9.56
C GLU A 210 -5.81 -2.16 11.00
N ALA A 211 -6.59 -3.20 11.21
CA ALA A 211 -6.98 -3.68 12.53
C ALA A 211 -6.29 -5.01 12.81
N VAL A 212 -5.45 -5.05 13.85
CA VAL A 212 -4.74 -6.26 14.29
C VAL A 212 -5.22 -6.63 15.67
N VAL A 213 -5.64 -7.88 15.85
CA VAL A 213 -6.14 -8.40 17.12
C VAL A 213 -5.45 -9.72 17.44
N ASP A 214 -4.66 -9.74 18.51
CA ASP A 214 -3.93 -10.93 18.96
C ASP A 214 -4.78 -11.75 19.92
N ASN A 215 -4.77 -13.06 19.74
CA ASN A 215 -5.47 -14.06 20.55
C ASN A 215 -6.97 -13.76 20.73
N PRO A 216 -7.71 -13.42 19.64
CA PRO A 216 -9.13 -13.11 19.73
C PRO A 216 -9.99 -14.35 19.99
N TYR A 217 -11.14 -14.12 20.62
CA TYR A 217 -12.32 -14.95 20.46
C TYR A 217 -13.03 -14.53 19.16
N ILE A 218 -13.59 -15.48 18.42
CA ILE A 218 -14.18 -15.24 17.11
C ILE A 218 -15.65 -15.68 17.14
N LEU A 219 -16.56 -14.73 17.05
CA LEU A 219 -17.98 -14.98 16.85
C LEU A 219 -18.25 -15.07 15.35
N ILE A 220 -18.76 -16.22 14.89
CA ILE A 220 -19.03 -16.50 13.49
C ILE A 220 -20.54 -16.64 13.30
N THR A 221 -21.16 -15.77 12.51
CA THR A 221 -22.61 -15.81 12.27
C THR A 221 -22.98 -15.37 10.85
N ASP A 222 -24.03 -15.95 10.31
CA ASP A 222 -24.67 -15.51 9.06
C ASP A 222 -25.76 -14.45 9.31
N LYS A 223 -26.02 -14.14 10.57
CA LYS A 223 -27.05 -13.17 10.97
C LYS A 223 -26.52 -11.74 10.87
N LYS A 224 -27.48 -10.83 10.73
CA LYS A 224 -27.27 -9.41 10.93
C LYS A 224 -27.46 -9.06 12.41
N ILE A 225 -26.56 -8.26 12.97
CA ILE A 225 -26.67 -7.79 14.35
C ILE A 225 -27.39 -6.45 14.33
N SER A 226 -28.66 -6.45 14.72
CA SER A 226 -29.50 -5.25 14.71
C SER A 226 -29.42 -4.48 16.01
N ASN A 227 -29.35 -5.18 17.15
CA ASN A 227 -29.29 -4.57 18.46
C ASN A 227 -28.13 -5.12 19.29
N ILE A 228 -27.49 -4.24 20.05
CA ILE A 228 -26.38 -4.61 20.94
C ILE A 228 -26.84 -5.62 22.03
N GLN A 229 -28.10 -5.61 22.40
CA GLN A 229 -28.68 -6.52 23.38
C GLN A 229 -28.55 -7.99 22.96
N GLU A 230 -28.47 -8.27 21.65
CA GLU A 230 -28.33 -9.63 21.14
C GLU A 230 -26.97 -10.27 21.49
N ILE A 231 -25.94 -9.46 21.67
CA ILE A 231 -24.57 -9.91 21.98
C ILE A 231 -24.07 -9.42 23.34
N LEU A 232 -24.93 -8.69 24.09
CA LEU A 232 -24.54 -8.11 25.37
C LEU A 232 -24.08 -9.16 26.41
N PRO A 233 -24.79 -10.30 26.60
CA PRO A 233 -24.35 -11.33 27.55
C PRO A 233 -22.97 -11.89 27.22
N LEU A 234 -22.69 -12.08 25.93
CA LEU A 234 -21.38 -12.53 25.44
C LEU A 234 -20.29 -11.48 25.72
N LEU A 235 -20.57 -10.20 25.46
CA LEU A 235 -19.62 -9.10 25.73
C LEU A 235 -19.32 -9.00 27.23
N GLU A 236 -20.32 -9.10 28.11
CA GLU A 236 -20.12 -9.05 29.56
C GLU A 236 -19.24 -10.20 30.06
N ASN A 237 -19.47 -11.42 29.57
CA ASN A 237 -18.65 -12.57 29.90
C ASN A 237 -17.20 -12.42 29.45
N LEU A 238 -16.99 -11.91 28.24
CA LEU A 238 -15.65 -11.67 27.69
C LEU A 238 -14.91 -10.54 28.41
N MET A 239 -15.61 -9.49 28.82
CA MET A 239 -15.02 -8.39 29.60
C MET A 239 -14.45 -8.88 30.95
N GLN A 240 -15.13 -9.81 31.62
CA GLN A 240 -14.62 -10.39 32.88
C GLN A 240 -13.30 -11.13 32.69
N GLN A 241 -13.06 -11.66 31.50
CA GLN A 241 -11.82 -12.37 31.12
C GLN A 241 -10.79 -11.50 30.39
N SER A 242 -11.03 -10.18 30.28
CA SER A 242 -10.24 -9.26 29.45
C SER A 242 -10.09 -9.76 28.00
N GLY A 243 -11.10 -10.47 27.50
CA GLY A 243 -11.08 -11.09 26.18
C GLY A 243 -11.21 -10.08 25.04
N LYS A 244 -10.54 -10.35 23.93
CA LYS A 244 -10.67 -9.60 22.68
C LYS A 244 -11.63 -10.35 21.78
N LEU A 245 -12.58 -9.65 21.16
CA LEU A 245 -13.61 -10.26 20.32
C LEU A 245 -13.46 -9.81 18.87
N VAL A 246 -13.46 -10.77 17.95
CA VAL A 246 -13.70 -10.52 16.53
C VAL A 246 -15.07 -11.07 16.15
N ILE A 247 -15.87 -10.25 15.50
CA ILE A 247 -17.21 -10.61 15.06
C ILE A 247 -17.18 -10.73 13.53
N ILE A 248 -17.48 -11.92 13.01
CA ILE A 248 -17.67 -12.16 11.58
C ILE A 248 -19.16 -12.34 11.36
N CYS A 249 -19.83 -11.34 10.76
CA CYS A 249 -21.28 -11.34 10.59
C CYS A 249 -21.69 -10.78 9.22
N ASP A 250 -22.96 -10.97 8.82
CA ASP A 250 -23.48 -10.42 7.57
C ASP A 250 -23.36 -8.89 7.54
N ASP A 251 -23.91 -8.23 8.56
CA ASP A 251 -23.85 -6.78 8.74
C ASP A 251 -24.13 -6.39 10.20
N ILE A 252 -23.79 -5.16 10.57
CA ILE A 252 -24.13 -4.59 11.88
C ILE A 252 -24.88 -3.29 11.67
N GLU A 253 -26.06 -3.16 12.25
CA GLU A 253 -26.86 -1.94 12.13
C GLU A 253 -26.22 -0.77 12.88
N GLN A 254 -26.54 0.43 12.41
CA GLN A 254 -25.91 1.70 12.85
C GLN A 254 -25.93 1.86 14.38
N GLU A 255 -27.03 1.46 15.06
CA GLU A 255 -27.19 1.60 16.50
C GLU A 255 -26.23 0.69 17.26
N ALA A 256 -26.18 -0.61 16.91
CA ALA A 256 -25.28 -1.58 17.51
C ALA A 256 -23.81 -1.22 17.20
N LEU A 257 -23.50 -0.83 15.95
CA LEU A 257 -22.18 -0.42 15.52
C LEU A 257 -21.66 0.79 16.29
N SER A 258 -22.48 1.83 16.44
CA SER A 258 -22.11 3.04 17.18
C SER A 258 -21.79 2.75 18.64
N THR A 259 -22.54 1.85 19.25
CA THR A 259 -22.31 1.42 20.65
C THR A 259 -21.00 0.65 20.78
N LEU A 260 -20.69 -0.26 19.85
CA LEU A 260 -19.42 -1.00 19.84
C LEU A 260 -18.22 -0.06 19.66
N ILE A 261 -18.29 0.87 18.69
CA ILE A 261 -17.24 1.85 18.43
C ILE A 261 -17.01 2.73 19.66
N LEU A 262 -18.07 3.28 20.27
CA LEU A 262 -17.94 4.15 21.43
C LEU A 262 -17.25 3.45 22.62
N ASN A 263 -17.62 2.21 22.89
CA ASN A 263 -17.01 1.43 23.98
C ASN A 263 -15.58 1.00 23.67
N LYS A 264 -15.26 0.71 22.40
CA LYS A 264 -13.89 0.47 21.96
C LYS A 264 -13.02 1.71 22.15
N LEU A 265 -13.46 2.88 21.69
CA LEU A 265 -12.73 4.15 21.83
C LEU A 265 -12.51 4.56 23.30
N ARG A 266 -13.43 4.18 24.19
CA ARG A 266 -13.29 4.34 25.65
C ARG A 266 -12.38 3.30 26.30
N GLY A 267 -11.90 2.31 25.54
CA GLY A 267 -11.08 1.23 26.07
C GLY A 267 -11.81 0.22 26.95
N VAL A 268 -13.16 0.23 26.94
CA VAL A 268 -13.99 -0.68 27.75
C VAL A 268 -14.01 -2.09 27.16
N ILE A 269 -14.07 -2.17 25.81
CA ILE A 269 -14.05 -3.44 25.07
C ILE A 269 -13.00 -3.40 23.98
N ASN A 270 -12.40 -4.55 23.69
CA ASN A 270 -11.56 -4.72 22.51
C ASN A 270 -12.32 -5.57 21.48
N VAL A 271 -12.92 -4.88 20.50
CA VAL A 271 -13.75 -5.51 19.49
C VAL A 271 -13.34 -5.09 18.08
N LEU A 272 -13.38 -6.06 17.17
CA LEU A 272 -13.27 -5.84 15.73
C LEU A 272 -14.46 -6.54 15.05
N ALA A 273 -15.18 -5.83 14.20
CA ALA A 273 -16.23 -6.42 13.40
C ALA A 273 -15.84 -6.41 11.93
N VAL A 274 -15.97 -7.56 11.28
CA VAL A 274 -15.69 -7.76 9.86
C VAL A 274 -16.92 -8.35 9.17
N LYS A 275 -17.06 -8.09 7.88
CA LYS A 275 -18.17 -8.64 7.10
C LYS A 275 -17.92 -10.10 6.72
N ALA A 276 -18.96 -10.91 6.80
CA ALA A 276 -18.90 -12.29 6.35
C ALA A 276 -18.65 -12.39 4.84
N PRO A 277 -17.77 -13.30 4.39
CA PRO A 277 -17.45 -13.48 2.98
C PRO A 277 -18.60 -14.13 2.21
N GLY A 278 -18.74 -13.80 0.92
CA GLY A 278 -19.73 -14.38 0.03
C GLY A 278 -21.18 -13.94 0.29
N TYR A 279 -22.11 -14.59 -0.39
CA TYR A 279 -23.56 -14.36 -0.28
C TYR A 279 -24.29 -15.70 -0.35
N GLY A 280 -25.49 -15.78 0.27
CA GLY A 280 -26.34 -16.96 0.24
C GLY A 280 -25.62 -18.24 0.71
N ASP A 281 -25.75 -19.33 -0.06
CA ASP A 281 -25.16 -20.63 0.31
C ASP A 281 -23.62 -20.61 0.28
N LYS A 282 -23.01 -19.82 -0.60
CA LYS A 282 -21.55 -19.61 -0.60
C LYS A 282 -21.09 -19.02 0.73
N ARG A 283 -21.82 -18.07 1.30
CA ARG A 283 -21.51 -17.47 2.62
C ARG A 283 -21.54 -18.53 3.71
N LYS A 284 -22.61 -19.33 3.77
CA LYS A 284 -22.75 -20.40 4.78
C LYS A 284 -21.59 -21.39 4.70
N ALA A 285 -21.23 -21.78 3.49
CA ALA A 285 -20.13 -22.68 3.26
C ALA A 285 -18.76 -22.09 3.69
N MET A 286 -18.50 -20.81 3.41
CA MET A 286 -17.28 -20.14 3.83
C MET A 286 -17.23 -19.90 5.34
N LEU A 287 -18.35 -19.56 5.98
CA LEU A 287 -18.43 -19.45 7.45
C LEU A 287 -18.15 -20.79 8.13
N GLN A 288 -18.62 -21.91 7.54
CA GLN A 288 -18.32 -23.25 8.02
C GLN A 288 -16.81 -23.56 7.90
N ASP A 289 -16.18 -23.14 6.79
CA ASP A 289 -14.75 -23.30 6.59
C ASP A 289 -13.95 -22.53 7.63
N ILE A 290 -14.37 -21.29 7.95
CA ILE A 290 -13.78 -20.45 9.00
C ILE A 290 -13.99 -21.10 10.39
N ALA A 291 -15.16 -21.64 10.67
CA ALA A 291 -15.45 -22.30 11.94
C ALA A 291 -14.55 -23.52 12.17
N ILE A 292 -14.38 -24.37 11.17
CA ILE A 292 -13.48 -25.52 11.22
C ILE A 292 -12.02 -25.09 11.44
N LEU A 293 -11.59 -24.05 10.73
CA LEU A 293 -10.23 -23.51 10.86
C LEU A 293 -9.94 -22.95 12.25
N THR A 294 -10.94 -22.33 12.89
CA THR A 294 -10.77 -21.65 14.17
C THR A 294 -11.25 -22.45 15.37
N GLY A 295 -11.85 -23.63 15.13
CA GLY A 295 -12.40 -24.51 16.17
C GLY A 295 -13.67 -23.96 16.83
N GLY A 296 -14.39 -23.06 16.13
CA GLY A 296 -15.67 -22.50 16.60
C GLY A 296 -16.89 -23.11 15.92
N GLU A 297 -18.06 -22.57 16.26
CA GLU A 297 -19.34 -22.93 15.66
C GLU A 297 -19.94 -21.76 14.89
N VAL A 298 -20.66 -22.05 13.80
CA VAL A 298 -21.43 -21.02 13.07
C VAL A 298 -22.76 -20.83 13.77
N ILE A 299 -23.00 -19.64 14.27
CA ILE A 299 -24.27 -19.27 14.93
C ILE A 299 -25.27 -18.88 13.84
N THR A 300 -26.13 -19.83 13.49
CA THR A 300 -27.13 -19.66 12.43
C THR A 300 -28.52 -20.09 12.89
N SER A 301 -29.53 -19.47 12.28
CA SER A 301 -30.92 -19.85 12.54
C SER A 301 -31.26 -21.26 12.06
N ASP A 302 -30.53 -21.78 11.05
CA ASP A 302 -30.73 -23.13 10.51
C ASP A 302 -30.46 -24.22 11.57
N LEU A 303 -29.56 -23.93 12.53
CA LEU A 303 -29.25 -24.79 13.67
C LEU A 303 -30.05 -24.43 14.92
N GLY A 304 -30.98 -23.45 14.86
CA GLY A 304 -31.76 -22.99 15.99
C GLY A 304 -30.94 -22.19 17.02
N LEU A 305 -29.73 -21.75 16.68
CA LEU A 305 -28.87 -21.00 17.57
C LEU A 305 -29.20 -19.49 17.49
N GLU A 306 -29.32 -18.84 18.64
CA GLU A 306 -29.55 -17.41 18.75
C GLU A 306 -28.31 -16.70 19.32
N LEU A 307 -28.06 -15.46 18.90
CA LEU A 307 -26.90 -14.68 19.33
C LEU A 307 -26.87 -14.42 20.83
N LYS A 308 -28.05 -14.30 21.46
CA LYS A 308 -28.17 -14.06 22.91
C LYS A 308 -27.75 -15.25 23.79
N ASP A 309 -27.79 -16.46 23.21
CA ASP A 309 -27.56 -17.71 23.93
C ASP A 309 -26.13 -18.27 23.69
N VAL A 310 -25.29 -17.53 22.94
CA VAL A 310 -23.93 -17.94 22.60
C VAL A 310 -23.04 -18.04 23.82
N GLN A 311 -22.38 -19.20 23.97
CA GLN A 311 -21.39 -19.46 25.00
C GLN A 311 -19.98 -19.27 24.49
N ILE A 312 -19.02 -19.02 25.39
CA ILE A 312 -17.60 -18.78 25.05
C ILE A 312 -16.98 -19.99 24.34
N GLU A 313 -17.39 -21.20 24.69
CA GLU A 313 -16.91 -22.46 24.14
C GLU A 313 -17.28 -22.66 22.65
N GLN A 314 -18.29 -21.94 22.17
CA GLN A 314 -18.73 -21.97 20.76
C GLN A 314 -17.92 -20.97 19.89
N LEU A 315 -17.15 -20.09 20.53
CA LEU A 315 -16.34 -19.12 19.82
C LEU A 315 -15.08 -19.76 19.23
N GLY A 316 -14.78 -19.41 18.00
CA GLY A 316 -13.51 -19.75 17.40
C GLY A 316 -12.34 -19.02 18.06
N ARG A 317 -11.12 -19.52 17.83
CA ARG A 317 -9.86 -18.92 18.32
C ARG A 317 -8.85 -18.88 17.19
N ALA A 318 -7.98 -17.88 17.23
CA ALA A 318 -6.79 -17.79 16.38
C ALA A 318 -5.67 -17.08 17.14
N ARG A 319 -4.43 -17.25 16.68
CA ARG A 319 -3.30 -16.51 17.24
C ARG A 319 -3.42 -15.02 16.92
N GLN A 320 -3.79 -14.67 15.69
CA GLN A 320 -3.98 -13.29 15.28
C GLN A 320 -5.04 -13.17 14.18
N ILE A 321 -5.79 -12.08 14.18
CA ILE A 321 -6.62 -11.66 13.05
C ILE A 321 -6.17 -10.26 12.63
N LYS A 322 -5.95 -10.12 11.31
CA LYS A 322 -5.59 -8.87 10.66
C LYS A 322 -6.66 -8.52 9.63
N ALA A 323 -7.22 -7.32 9.71
CA ALA A 323 -8.23 -6.86 8.77
C ALA A 323 -7.91 -5.46 8.24
N ASP A 324 -7.98 -5.30 6.94
CA ASP A 324 -8.00 -4.02 6.26
C ASP A 324 -9.43 -3.68 5.78
N LYS A 325 -9.56 -2.72 4.87
CA LYS A 325 -10.86 -2.31 4.32
C LYS A 325 -11.50 -3.38 3.44
N GLU A 326 -10.72 -4.21 2.79
CA GLU A 326 -11.16 -5.14 1.74
C GLU A 326 -10.96 -6.61 2.11
N HIS A 327 -9.98 -6.91 2.98
CA HIS A 327 -9.58 -8.28 3.31
C HIS A 327 -9.51 -8.52 4.82
N THR A 328 -9.67 -9.77 5.19
CA THR A 328 -9.40 -10.26 6.55
C THR A 328 -8.57 -11.53 6.48
N ILE A 329 -7.49 -11.57 7.27
CA ILE A 329 -6.55 -12.69 7.37
C ILE A 329 -6.68 -13.30 8.77
N ILE A 330 -6.93 -14.60 8.84
CA ILE A 330 -6.89 -15.40 10.06
C ILE A 330 -5.54 -16.13 10.06
N VAL A 331 -4.74 -15.89 11.08
CA VAL A 331 -3.40 -16.47 11.22
C VAL A 331 -3.41 -17.45 12.38
N ASP A 332 -2.99 -18.69 12.10
CA ASP A 332 -2.85 -19.75 13.10
C ASP A 332 -4.16 -19.99 13.86
N GLY A 333 -5.17 -20.48 13.13
CA GLY A 333 -6.46 -20.87 13.68
C GLY A 333 -6.32 -22.08 14.61
N SER A 334 -7.07 -22.09 15.71
CA SER A 334 -6.99 -23.14 16.73
C SER A 334 -7.89 -24.36 16.44
N GLY A 335 -8.29 -24.56 15.18
CA GLY A 335 -9.09 -25.69 14.75
C GLY A 335 -8.32 -27.02 14.85
N ASP A 336 -9.07 -28.12 14.91
CA ASP A 336 -8.49 -29.47 14.91
C ASP A 336 -7.92 -29.82 13.53
N LYS A 337 -6.63 -30.18 13.49
CA LYS A 337 -5.92 -30.49 12.24
C LYS A 337 -6.56 -31.62 11.44
N GLN A 338 -7.15 -32.61 12.12
CA GLN A 338 -7.83 -33.72 11.45
C GLN A 338 -9.11 -33.22 10.79
N GLN A 339 -9.90 -32.38 11.46
CA GLN A 339 -11.11 -31.79 10.89
C GLN A 339 -10.81 -30.91 9.68
N ILE A 340 -9.72 -30.14 9.73
CA ILE A 340 -9.24 -29.33 8.59
C ILE A 340 -8.85 -30.23 7.42
N ALA A 341 -8.09 -31.31 7.67
CA ALA A 341 -7.69 -32.26 6.65
C ALA A 341 -8.91 -33.00 6.04
N ASP A 342 -9.87 -33.39 6.86
CA ASP A 342 -11.11 -34.01 6.42
C ASP A 342 -11.94 -33.06 5.55
N ARG A 343 -11.98 -31.76 5.92
CA ARG A 343 -12.66 -30.72 5.12
C ARG A 343 -12.01 -30.52 3.77
N ILE A 344 -10.68 -30.47 3.72
CA ILE A 344 -9.91 -30.43 2.46
C ILE A 344 -10.23 -31.65 1.59
N GLY A 345 -10.31 -32.85 2.20
CA GLY A 345 -10.71 -34.08 1.51
C GLY A 345 -12.12 -34.01 0.94
N GLN A 346 -13.08 -33.49 1.70
CA GLN A 346 -14.47 -33.27 1.24
C GLN A 346 -14.52 -32.33 0.02
N LEU A 347 -13.83 -31.18 0.09
CA LEU A 347 -13.79 -30.22 -1.03
C LEU A 347 -13.19 -30.85 -2.29
N LYS A 348 -12.12 -31.63 -2.19
CA LYS A 348 -11.52 -32.33 -3.31
C LYS A 348 -12.49 -33.37 -3.93
N ALA A 349 -13.24 -34.08 -3.10
CA ALA A 349 -14.26 -35.01 -3.58
C ALA A 349 -15.38 -34.28 -4.32
N GLN A 350 -15.91 -33.20 -3.75
CA GLN A 350 -16.94 -32.35 -4.38
C GLN A 350 -16.49 -31.79 -5.73
N ILE A 351 -15.25 -31.31 -5.86
CA ILE A 351 -14.67 -30.84 -7.13
C ILE A 351 -14.69 -31.95 -8.20
N THR A 352 -14.45 -33.18 -7.80
CA THR A 352 -14.41 -34.33 -8.74
C THR A 352 -15.81 -34.71 -9.22
N GLU A 353 -16.83 -34.58 -8.37
CA GLU A 353 -18.22 -34.96 -8.67
C GLU A 353 -19.00 -33.84 -9.37
N GLU A 354 -18.60 -32.57 -9.15
CA GLU A 354 -19.29 -31.39 -9.70
C GLU A 354 -19.18 -31.33 -11.23
N LYS A 355 -20.27 -31.00 -11.90
CA LYS A 355 -20.37 -30.92 -13.37
C LYS A 355 -20.35 -29.50 -13.90
N SER A 356 -20.72 -28.52 -13.05
CA SER A 356 -20.74 -27.12 -13.41
C SER A 356 -19.32 -26.53 -13.28
N GLU A 357 -18.77 -26.01 -14.36
CA GLU A 357 -17.44 -25.36 -14.32
C GLU A 357 -17.43 -24.16 -13.37
N TYR A 358 -18.52 -23.43 -13.26
CA TYR A 358 -18.65 -22.32 -12.32
C TYR A 358 -18.60 -22.79 -10.86
N GLU A 359 -19.35 -23.83 -10.51
CA GLU A 359 -19.34 -24.40 -9.15
C GLU A 359 -17.98 -25.03 -8.82
N LYS A 360 -17.35 -25.70 -9.78
CA LYS A 360 -15.98 -26.20 -9.63
C LYS A 360 -15.00 -25.09 -9.31
N GLU A 361 -15.05 -23.97 -10.02
CA GLU A 361 -14.18 -22.83 -9.78
C GLU A 361 -14.37 -22.27 -8.35
N GLN A 362 -15.61 -22.19 -7.88
CA GLN A 362 -15.91 -21.78 -6.50
C GLN A 362 -15.35 -22.76 -5.46
N LEU A 363 -15.45 -24.06 -5.72
CA LEU A 363 -14.88 -25.09 -4.85
C LEU A 363 -13.35 -25.05 -4.86
N HIS A 364 -12.73 -24.81 -6.02
CA HIS A 364 -11.28 -24.60 -6.12
C HIS A 364 -10.81 -23.39 -5.34
N GLU A 365 -11.52 -22.25 -5.43
CA GLU A 365 -11.23 -21.05 -4.65
C GLU A 365 -11.26 -21.33 -3.14
N ARG A 366 -12.28 -22.04 -2.66
CA ARG A 366 -12.40 -22.40 -1.24
C ARG A 366 -11.29 -23.36 -0.81
N LEU A 367 -11.00 -24.37 -1.63
CA LEU A 367 -9.91 -25.31 -1.37
C LEU A 367 -8.56 -24.60 -1.27
N ALA A 368 -8.26 -23.67 -2.18
CA ALA A 368 -7.03 -22.90 -2.16
C ALA A 368 -6.91 -22.06 -0.88
N LYS A 369 -8.00 -21.42 -0.44
CA LYS A 369 -8.04 -20.60 0.79
C LYS A 369 -7.78 -21.42 2.07
N ILE A 370 -8.28 -22.65 2.18
CA ILE A 370 -8.07 -23.50 3.37
C ILE A 370 -6.73 -24.22 3.31
N ALA A 371 -6.37 -24.78 2.14
CA ALA A 371 -5.19 -25.61 1.99
C ALA A 371 -3.88 -24.82 1.85
N GLY A 372 -3.97 -23.55 1.45
CA GLY A 372 -2.80 -22.70 1.19
C GLY A 372 -2.03 -22.29 2.46
N GLY A 373 -2.70 -22.24 3.60
CA GLY A 373 -2.11 -21.76 4.85
C GLY A 373 -1.71 -20.28 4.79
N VAL A 374 -1.01 -19.82 5.80
CA VAL A 374 -0.42 -18.48 5.90
C VAL A 374 1.07 -18.61 6.20
N ALA A 375 1.91 -18.03 5.33
CA ALA A 375 3.32 -17.87 5.65
C ALA A 375 3.50 -16.63 6.53
N VAL A 376 4.15 -16.80 7.66
CA VAL A 376 4.45 -15.73 8.61
C VAL A 376 5.94 -15.46 8.58
N ILE A 377 6.33 -14.26 8.16
CA ILE A 377 7.71 -13.78 8.23
C ILE A 377 7.85 -13.01 9.54
N GLY A 378 8.47 -13.64 10.54
CA GLY A 378 8.82 -13.00 11.80
C GLY A 378 10.12 -12.21 11.63
N VAL A 379 10.03 -10.88 11.64
CA VAL A 379 11.19 -9.99 11.43
C VAL A 379 11.91 -9.75 12.74
N GLY A 380 13.17 -10.18 12.80
CA GLY A 380 14.06 -9.95 13.94
C GLY A 380 15.19 -8.98 13.63
N ALA A 381 15.56 -8.16 14.62
CA ALA A 381 16.70 -7.26 14.56
C ALA A 381 17.23 -6.96 15.97
N ALA A 382 18.44 -6.37 16.04
CA ALA A 382 19.05 -6.02 17.32
C ALA A 382 18.42 -4.78 17.98
N THR A 383 17.85 -3.88 17.18
CA THR A 383 17.21 -2.64 17.66
C THR A 383 15.83 -2.46 17.06
N GLU A 384 14.95 -1.73 17.74
CA GLU A 384 13.61 -1.42 17.26
C GLU A 384 13.62 -0.61 15.94
N VAL A 385 14.59 0.30 15.78
CA VAL A 385 14.74 1.10 14.56
C VAL A 385 15.11 0.21 13.37
N GLU A 386 16.07 -0.70 13.55
CA GLU A 386 16.47 -1.66 12.52
C GLU A 386 15.34 -2.63 12.16
N MET A 387 14.58 -3.09 13.16
CA MET A 387 13.45 -3.97 12.96
C MET A 387 12.35 -3.31 12.12
N LYS A 388 12.01 -2.04 12.41
CA LYS A 388 11.05 -1.28 11.64
C LYS A 388 11.50 -1.06 10.19
N ASP A 389 12.76 -0.69 9.97
CA ASP A 389 13.32 -0.53 8.63
C ASP A 389 13.29 -1.86 7.85
N LYS A 390 13.74 -2.95 8.48
CA LYS A 390 13.74 -4.28 7.85
C LYS A 390 12.32 -4.76 7.51
N LYS A 391 11.35 -4.49 8.40
CA LYS A 391 9.94 -4.81 8.19
C LYS A 391 9.37 -4.06 6.98
N LEU A 392 9.60 -2.75 6.85
CA LEU A 392 9.17 -1.96 5.70
C LEU A 392 9.77 -2.50 4.40
N ARG A 393 11.08 -2.81 4.38
CA ARG A 393 11.73 -3.38 3.19
C ARG A 393 11.17 -4.74 2.78
N ILE A 394 10.80 -5.60 3.74
CA ILE A 394 10.17 -6.88 3.46
C ILE A 394 8.73 -6.67 2.92
N GLU A 395 7.97 -5.72 3.47
CA GLU A 395 6.63 -5.35 3.00
C GLU A 395 6.67 -4.87 1.54
N ASP A 396 7.60 -3.97 1.21
CA ASP A 396 7.79 -3.44 -0.15
C ASP A 396 8.19 -4.56 -1.13
N ALA A 397 9.16 -5.40 -0.72
CA ALA A 397 9.61 -6.51 -1.54
C ALA A 397 8.52 -7.56 -1.80
N LEU A 398 7.69 -7.86 -0.80
CA LEU A 398 6.54 -8.75 -0.97
C LEU A 398 5.51 -8.17 -1.95
N SER A 399 5.20 -6.88 -1.82
CA SER A 399 4.26 -6.18 -2.69
C SER A 399 4.77 -6.08 -4.12
N ALA A 400 6.06 -5.73 -4.31
CA ALA A 400 6.71 -5.74 -5.62
C ALA A 400 6.71 -7.12 -6.27
N THR A 401 6.92 -8.17 -5.48
CA THR A 401 6.91 -9.55 -5.97
C THR A 401 5.51 -9.97 -6.43
N LYS A 402 4.46 -9.66 -5.67
CA LYS A 402 3.07 -9.88 -6.09
C LYS A 402 2.75 -9.13 -7.39
N ALA A 403 3.15 -7.86 -7.48
CA ALA A 403 2.97 -7.05 -8.67
C ALA A 403 3.71 -7.63 -9.91
N ALA A 404 4.88 -8.24 -9.71
CA ALA A 404 5.64 -8.91 -10.76
C ALA A 404 4.97 -10.21 -11.25
N VAL A 405 4.40 -10.99 -10.34
CA VAL A 405 3.65 -12.20 -10.70
C VAL A 405 2.40 -11.83 -11.50
N GLU A 406 1.72 -10.73 -11.16
CA GLU A 406 0.49 -10.28 -11.83
C GLU A 406 0.73 -9.77 -13.26
N GLU A 407 1.68 -8.84 -13.47
CA GLU A 407 1.87 -8.15 -14.76
C GLU A 407 3.24 -8.41 -15.42
N GLY A 408 4.09 -9.26 -14.83
CA GLY A 408 5.42 -9.54 -15.33
C GLY A 408 6.46 -8.49 -14.93
N ILE A 409 7.65 -8.62 -15.51
CA ILE A 409 8.83 -7.83 -15.20
C ILE A 409 9.42 -7.15 -16.44
N VAL A 410 10.01 -5.97 -16.23
CA VAL A 410 10.75 -5.20 -17.22
C VAL A 410 12.20 -4.97 -16.76
N ALA A 411 13.06 -4.44 -17.62
CA ALA A 411 14.40 -4.01 -17.24
C ALA A 411 14.32 -2.90 -16.18
N GLY A 412 14.99 -3.10 -15.04
CA GLY A 412 14.90 -2.20 -13.89
C GLY A 412 15.76 -0.94 -14.01
N GLY A 413 15.86 -0.20 -12.91
CA GLY A 413 16.67 1.01 -12.83
C GLY A 413 16.25 2.13 -13.79
N GLY A 414 14.99 2.20 -14.17
CA GLY A 414 14.46 3.16 -15.13
C GLY A 414 14.77 2.84 -16.59
N THR A 415 15.52 1.77 -16.87
CA THR A 415 15.92 1.36 -18.24
C THR A 415 14.71 1.08 -19.13
N ALA A 416 13.66 0.47 -18.60
CA ALA A 416 12.43 0.19 -19.34
C ALA A 416 11.81 1.46 -19.95
N PHE A 417 11.80 2.57 -19.19
CA PHE A 417 11.29 3.86 -19.69
C PHE A 417 12.14 4.40 -20.85
N VAL A 418 13.47 4.22 -20.80
CA VAL A 418 14.36 4.62 -21.88
C VAL A 418 14.17 3.73 -23.12
N ASN A 419 13.97 2.43 -22.93
CA ASN A 419 13.77 1.47 -24.02
C ASN A 419 12.52 1.74 -24.86
N ILE A 420 11.47 2.30 -24.26
CA ILE A 420 10.22 2.63 -24.99
C ILE A 420 10.27 4.00 -25.68
N LEU A 421 11.27 4.85 -25.40
CA LEU A 421 11.36 6.22 -25.95
C LEU A 421 11.19 6.26 -27.46
N PRO A 422 11.86 5.43 -28.29
CA PRO A 422 11.76 5.53 -29.74
C PRO A 422 10.33 5.39 -30.28
N GLU A 423 9.57 4.44 -29.73
CA GLU A 423 8.18 4.21 -30.15
C GLU A 423 7.24 5.32 -29.65
N VAL A 424 7.48 5.83 -28.43
CA VAL A 424 6.71 6.93 -27.86
C VAL A 424 7.03 8.24 -28.60
N GLU A 425 8.30 8.51 -28.97
CA GLU A 425 8.70 9.67 -29.79
C GLU A 425 8.04 9.67 -31.16
N LYS A 426 8.02 8.51 -31.82
CA LYS A 426 7.31 8.32 -33.09
C LYS A 426 5.81 8.65 -32.95
N PHE A 427 5.17 8.18 -31.90
CA PHE A 427 3.76 8.50 -31.60
C PHE A 427 3.56 10.00 -31.37
N VAL A 428 4.38 10.62 -30.51
CA VAL A 428 4.31 12.07 -30.22
C VAL A 428 4.53 12.92 -31.47
N SER A 429 5.40 12.48 -32.39
CA SER A 429 5.63 13.21 -33.66
C SER A 429 4.37 13.35 -34.49
N GLY A 430 3.42 12.40 -34.39
CA GLY A 430 2.13 12.39 -35.08
C GLY A 430 1.01 13.18 -34.39
N LEU A 431 1.21 13.69 -33.16
CA LEU A 431 0.23 14.47 -32.45
C LEU A 431 0.07 15.89 -33.03
N GLN A 432 -1.09 16.51 -32.77
CA GLN A 432 -1.33 17.92 -33.11
C GLN A 432 -0.35 18.83 -32.36
N LYS A 433 -0.09 20.03 -32.91
CA LYS A 433 0.98 20.93 -32.44
C LYS A 433 0.91 21.21 -30.93
N GLU A 434 -0.25 21.45 -30.37
CA GLU A 434 -0.41 21.77 -28.94
C GLU A 434 -0.39 20.52 -28.08
N GLU A 435 -0.99 19.40 -28.53
CA GLU A 435 -0.90 18.10 -27.82
C GLU A 435 0.54 17.55 -27.82
N LYS A 436 1.34 17.87 -28.84
CA LYS A 436 2.74 17.50 -28.93
C LYS A 436 3.57 18.09 -27.77
N LEU A 437 3.22 19.28 -27.26
CA LEU A 437 3.87 19.83 -26.06
C LEU A 437 3.67 18.90 -24.87
N GLY A 438 2.44 18.42 -24.67
CA GLY A 438 2.14 17.43 -23.61
C GLY A 438 2.92 16.13 -23.79
N GLY A 439 3.03 15.63 -25.03
CA GLY A 439 3.86 14.46 -25.34
C GLY A 439 5.34 14.65 -25.02
N ASN A 440 5.91 15.79 -25.39
CA ASN A 440 7.31 16.11 -25.09
C ASN A 440 7.59 16.20 -23.58
N ILE A 441 6.63 16.68 -22.78
CA ILE A 441 6.75 16.69 -21.32
C ILE A 441 6.89 15.26 -20.78
N VAL A 442 6.07 14.33 -21.26
CA VAL A 442 6.15 12.91 -20.87
C VAL A 442 7.46 12.29 -21.33
N LEU A 443 7.88 12.51 -22.59
CA LEU A 443 9.18 12.02 -23.11
C LEU A 443 10.36 12.49 -22.26
N ARG A 444 10.31 13.72 -21.78
CA ARG A 444 11.35 14.25 -20.88
C ARG A 444 11.31 13.55 -19.53
N ALA A 445 10.13 13.36 -18.96
CA ALA A 445 9.95 12.73 -17.66
C ALA A 445 10.38 11.25 -17.66
N LEU A 446 10.13 10.49 -18.73
CA LEU A 446 10.56 9.09 -18.85
C LEU A 446 12.10 8.90 -18.72
N GLN A 447 12.89 9.94 -18.93
CA GLN A 447 14.34 9.88 -18.81
C GLN A 447 14.85 10.16 -17.39
N GLU A 448 14.02 10.78 -16.53
CA GLU A 448 14.46 11.26 -15.21
C GLU A 448 14.81 10.15 -14.22
N PRO A 449 14.14 8.98 -14.16
CA PRO A 449 14.54 7.92 -13.23
C PRO A 449 16.00 7.48 -13.43
N VAL A 450 16.45 7.21 -14.66
CA VAL A 450 17.85 6.88 -14.96
C VAL A 450 18.79 8.03 -14.58
N ARG A 451 18.39 9.27 -14.88
CA ARG A 451 19.18 10.47 -14.54
C ARG A 451 19.34 10.63 -13.05
N GLN A 452 18.26 10.44 -12.27
CA GLN A 452 18.30 10.58 -10.82
C GLN A 452 19.16 9.48 -10.17
N ILE A 453 19.07 8.25 -10.65
CA ILE A 453 19.94 7.14 -10.20
C ILE A 453 21.43 7.47 -10.45
N ALA A 454 21.74 8.02 -11.62
CA ALA A 454 23.12 8.47 -11.94
C ALA A 454 23.58 9.60 -11.02
N ILE A 455 22.71 10.60 -10.74
CA ILE A 455 23.01 11.70 -9.81
C ILE A 455 23.30 11.16 -8.41
N ASN A 456 22.46 10.25 -7.90
CA ASN A 456 22.64 9.66 -6.57
C ASN A 456 23.92 8.80 -6.48
N ALA A 457 24.38 8.27 -7.61
CA ALA A 457 25.67 7.59 -7.73
C ALA A 457 26.88 8.54 -7.85
N GLY A 458 26.65 9.85 -7.96
CA GLY A 458 27.70 10.85 -8.13
C GLY A 458 28.26 10.94 -9.55
N LEU A 459 27.50 10.47 -10.54
CA LEU A 459 27.91 10.40 -11.94
C LEU A 459 27.17 11.45 -12.79
N GLU A 460 27.73 11.75 -13.99
CA GLU A 460 27.12 12.70 -14.92
C GLU A 460 25.88 12.07 -15.61
N PRO A 461 24.65 12.53 -15.31
CA PRO A 461 23.42 11.89 -15.74
C PRO A 461 23.21 11.93 -17.25
N ALA A 462 23.72 12.97 -17.95
CA ALA A 462 23.57 13.09 -19.38
C ALA A 462 24.39 12.01 -20.11
N VAL A 463 25.60 11.75 -19.64
CA VAL A 463 26.49 10.73 -20.23
C VAL A 463 25.90 9.32 -20.07
N ILE A 464 25.39 9.01 -18.86
CA ILE A 464 24.78 7.71 -18.59
C ILE A 464 23.54 7.52 -19.46
N LEU A 465 22.65 8.50 -19.52
CA LEU A 465 21.42 8.42 -20.32
C LEU A 465 21.71 8.19 -21.81
N GLU A 466 22.64 8.95 -22.41
CA GLU A 466 22.95 8.80 -23.84
C GLU A 466 23.56 7.43 -24.14
N LYS A 467 24.39 6.89 -23.28
CA LYS A 467 24.89 5.53 -23.42
C LYS A 467 23.80 4.47 -23.33
N VAL A 468 22.85 4.62 -22.37
CA VAL A 468 21.72 3.70 -22.27
C VAL A 468 20.82 3.77 -23.51
N LYS A 469 20.56 4.98 -24.05
CA LYS A 469 19.81 5.16 -25.31
C LYS A 469 20.50 4.51 -26.52
N ALA A 470 21.82 4.54 -26.57
CA ALA A 470 22.60 3.96 -27.64
C ALA A 470 22.80 2.43 -27.52
N SER A 471 22.45 1.86 -26.36
CA SER A 471 22.59 0.43 -26.08
C SER A 471 21.41 -0.39 -26.63
N PRO A 472 21.58 -1.69 -26.85
CA PRO A 472 20.46 -2.58 -27.19
C PRO A 472 19.35 -2.58 -26.14
N VAL A 473 18.12 -2.86 -26.57
CA VAL A 473 16.97 -2.99 -25.65
C VAL A 473 17.27 -4.02 -24.55
N GLY A 474 17.03 -3.63 -23.29
CA GLY A 474 17.33 -4.45 -22.11
C GLY A 474 18.70 -4.18 -21.49
N VAL A 475 19.62 -3.50 -22.18
CA VAL A 475 20.90 -3.06 -21.61
C VAL A 475 20.70 -1.71 -20.93
N GLY A 476 21.07 -1.64 -19.65
CA GLY A 476 20.98 -0.45 -18.80
C GLY A 476 22.25 -0.23 -18.00
N PHE A 477 22.20 0.70 -17.06
CA PHE A 477 23.30 1.06 -16.19
C PHE A 477 23.11 0.51 -14.78
N ASP A 478 23.98 -0.41 -14.36
CA ASP A 478 24.07 -0.86 -12.97
C ASP A 478 24.85 0.18 -12.15
N ALA A 479 24.13 1.01 -11.42
CA ALA A 479 24.73 2.07 -10.61
C ALA A 479 25.50 1.54 -9.37
N GLY A 480 25.24 0.30 -8.95
CA GLY A 480 25.98 -0.35 -7.87
C GLY A 480 27.40 -0.69 -8.28
N LYS A 481 27.56 -1.28 -9.46
CA LYS A 481 28.86 -1.70 -10.04
C LYS A 481 29.47 -0.69 -11.00
N GLU A 482 28.71 0.33 -11.42
CA GLU A 482 29.07 1.35 -12.42
C GLU A 482 29.36 0.76 -13.81
N GLU A 483 28.62 -0.27 -14.21
CA GLU A 483 28.79 -0.99 -15.46
C GLU A 483 27.49 -0.98 -16.30
N TYR A 484 27.64 -1.16 -17.64
CA TYR A 484 26.51 -1.34 -18.55
C TYR A 484 26.27 -2.84 -18.74
N VAL A 485 25.09 -3.31 -18.35
CA VAL A 485 24.76 -4.73 -18.33
C VAL A 485 23.38 -5.00 -18.93
N ASP A 486 23.14 -6.24 -19.37
CA ASP A 486 21.79 -6.73 -19.62
C ASP A 486 21.06 -6.80 -18.26
N MET A 487 20.14 -5.88 -18.04
CA MET A 487 19.49 -5.67 -16.73
C MET A 487 18.77 -6.93 -16.24
N LYS A 488 18.07 -7.63 -17.16
CA LYS A 488 17.35 -8.87 -16.78
C LYS A 488 18.31 -9.99 -16.40
N LYS A 489 19.42 -10.17 -17.14
CA LYS A 489 20.42 -11.19 -16.79
C LYS A 489 21.18 -10.85 -15.52
N ALA A 490 21.43 -9.57 -15.29
CA ALA A 490 22.04 -9.10 -14.05
C ALA A 490 21.10 -9.18 -12.83
N GLY A 491 19.83 -9.54 -13.05
CA GLY A 491 18.82 -9.60 -12.01
C GLY A 491 18.19 -8.25 -11.66
N ILE A 492 18.57 -7.15 -12.33
CA ILE A 492 18.04 -5.81 -12.07
C ILE A 492 16.74 -5.63 -12.85
N VAL A 493 15.62 -5.90 -12.20
CA VAL A 493 14.28 -5.91 -12.81
C VAL A 493 13.29 -5.11 -11.96
N ASP A 494 12.32 -4.50 -12.62
CA ASP A 494 11.20 -3.81 -11.99
C ASP A 494 9.88 -4.51 -12.38
N PRO A 495 8.89 -4.61 -11.47
CA PRO A 495 7.56 -5.07 -11.84
C PRO A 495 6.91 -4.11 -12.84
N THR A 496 6.31 -4.66 -13.88
CA THR A 496 5.63 -3.85 -14.92
C THR A 496 4.50 -3.01 -14.32
N LYS A 497 3.74 -3.60 -13.37
CA LYS A 497 2.66 -2.92 -12.64
C LYS A 497 3.16 -1.70 -11.87
N VAL A 498 4.33 -1.80 -11.21
CA VAL A 498 4.98 -0.70 -10.48
C VAL A 498 5.31 0.44 -11.44
N SER A 499 6.07 0.15 -12.51
CA SER A 499 6.50 1.16 -13.50
C SER A 499 5.30 1.85 -14.17
N ARG A 500 4.28 1.07 -14.55
CA ARG A 500 3.04 1.57 -15.16
C ARG A 500 2.26 2.48 -14.21
N SER A 501 2.02 2.03 -12.98
CA SER A 501 1.25 2.77 -11.97
C SER A 501 1.95 4.07 -11.57
N ALA A 502 3.27 4.04 -11.40
CA ALA A 502 4.07 5.22 -11.14
C ALA A 502 3.91 6.29 -12.24
N LEU A 503 3.98 5.88 -13.52
CA LEU A 503 3.82 6.78 -14.66
C LEU A 503 2.39 7.37 -14.74
N GLN A 504 1.37 6.54 -14.56
CA GLN A 504 -0.04 6.97 -14.63
C GLN A 504 -0.41 7.93 -13.50
N ASN A 505 -0.03 7.61 -12.26
CA ASN A 505 -0.31 8.46 -11.10
C ASN A 505 0.44 9.80 -11.18
N ALA A 506 1.70 9.78 -11.59
CA ALA A 506 2.49 10.98 -11.82
C ALA A 506 1.84 11.91 -12.86
N ALA A 507 1.44 11.36 -13.99
CA ALA A 507 0.81 12.12 -15.08
C ALA A 507 -0.57 12.67 -14.68
N SER A 508 -1.36 11.91 -13.93
CA SER A 508 -2.68 12.34 -13.44
C SER A 508 -2.58 13.61 -12.59
N VAL A 509 -1.71 13.60 -11.58
CA VAL A 509 -1.52 14.74 -10.69
C VAL A 509 -0.84 15.90 -11.41
N ALA A 510 0.17 15.63 -12.25
CA ALA A 510 0.80 16.66 -13.07
C ALA A 510 -0.23 17.39 -13.95
N ALA A 511 -1.10 16.65 -14.63
CA ALA A 511 -2.16 17.24 -15.46
C ALA A 511 -3.14 18.11 -14.66
N MET A 512 -3.47 17.73 -13.41
CA MET A 512 -4.31 18.57 -12.54
C MET A 512 -3.61 19.87 -12.15
N ILE A 513 -2.35 19.82 -11.76
CA ILE A 513 -1.57 21.03 -11.41
C ILE A 513 -1.45 21.98 -12.61
N LEU A 514 -1.20 21.46 -13.81
CA LEU A 514 -1.03 22.27 -15.00
C LEU A 514 -2.34 22.97 -15.44
N THR A 515 -3.49 22.37 -15.16
CA THR A 515 -4.82 22.95 -15.46
C THR A 515 -5.36 23.84 -14.33
N THR A 516 -4.62 23.98 -13.22
CA THR A 516 -5.02 24.82 -12.09
C THR A 516 -4.74 26.28 -12.40
N GLU A 517 -5.77 27.15 -12.23
CA GLU A 517 -5.66 28.60 -12.42
C GLU A 517 -5.72 29.37 -11.10
N SER A 518 -6.38 28.82 -10.09
CA SER A 518 -6.45 29.46 -8.77
C SER A 518 -6.33 28.43 -7.65
N ILE A 519 -5.72 28.87 -6.54
CA ILE A 519 -5.61 28.09 -5.31
C ILE A 519 -6.17 28.90 -4.16
N VAL A 520 -6.91 28.24 -3.27
CA VAL A 520 -7.65 28.87 -2.17
C VAL A 520 -7.27 28.18 -0.88
N THR A 521 -6.87 28.95 0.13
CA THR A 521 -6.54 28.46 1.47
C THR A 521 -7.24 29.26 2.56
N ASP A 522 -7.27 28.71 3.76
CA ASP A 522 -7.67 29.49 4.93
C ASP A 522 -6.57 30.47 5.32
N LYS A 523 -6.94 31.73 5.58
CA LYS A 523 -5.99 32.71 6.06
C LYS A 523 -5.51 32.30 7.46
N LYS A 524 -4.19 32.13 7.64
CA LYS A 524 -3.64 31.93 8.98
C LYS A 524 -3.99 33.13 9.86
N GLU A 525 -4.68 32.88 10.97
CA GLU A 525 -4.83 33.87 12.01
C GLU A 525 -3.44 34.14 12.60
N GLU A 526 -2.93 35.34 12.45
CA GLU A 526 -1.77 35.77 13.22
C GLU A 526 -2.16 35.64 14.70
N LYS A 527 -1.53 34.72 15.42
CA LYS A 527 -1.64 34.71 16.88
C LYS A 527 -1.13 36.07 17.35
N ALA A 528 -2.06 36.96 17.66
CA ALA A 528 -1.72 38.21 18.31
C ALA A 528 -0.85 37.85 19.55
N CYS A 529 0.40 38.27 19.56
CA CYS A 529 1.22 38.22 20.74
C CYS A 529 0.50 39.05 21.81
N ASN A 530 -0.21 38.34 22.68
CA ASN A 530 -0.78 38.95 23.86
C ASN A 530 0.40 39.22 24.84
N CYS A 531 1.17 40.27 24.55
CA CYS A 531 2.09 40.83 25.50
C CYS A 531 1.21 41.49 26.55
N GLY A 532 0.66 40.67 27.46
CA GLY A 532 -0.08 41.09 28.61
C GLY A 532 0.83 42.01 29.45
N GLY A 533 0.48 43.26 29.49
CA GLY A 533 1.06 44.20 30.44
C GLY A 533 0.92 43.65 31.85
N HIS A 534 2.01 43.59 32.56
CA HIS A 534 2.02 43.47 34.00
C HIS A 534 1.23 44.64 34.58
N GLU A 535 -0.03 44.43 34.93
CA GLU A 535 -0.68 45.27 35.94
C GLU A 535 -0.05 44.92 37.28
N THR A 536 0.76 45.85 37.79
CA THR A 536 1.19 45.83 39.18
C THR A 536 -0.04 45.98 40.08
N PRO A 537 -0.25 45.14 41.10
CA PRO A 537 -1.32 45.37 42.05
C PRO A 537 -1.06 46.65 42.83
N ASP A 538 -2.01 47.58 42.74
CA ASP A 538 -2.05 48.79 43.59
C ASP A 538 -2.30 48.38 45.05
N MET A 539 -1.26 48.48 45.87
CA MET A 539 -1.29 48.26 47.32
C MET A 539 -1.55 49.61 48.06
N SER A 540 -2.67 50.26 47.76
CA SER A 540 -3.10 51.44 48.57
C SER A 540 -4.48 51.15 49.18
N GLY A 541 -4.49 50.61 50.39
CA GLY A 541 -5.74 50.45 51.13
C GLY A 541 -5.67 49.55 52.36
N MET A 542 -4.73 49.84 53.22
CA MET A 542 -4.79 49.32 54.58
C MET A 542 -4.41 50.42 55.60
N TYR A 543 -5.44 51.06 56.06
CA TYR A 543 -5.49 51.65 57.39
C TYR A 543 -6.86 51.36 58.00
#